data_19de618ecd2867e9242b6c6062e5ecb9
#
_entry.id   19de618ecd2867e9242b6c6062e5ecb9
#
_cell.length_a   1.000
_cell.length_b   1.000
_cell.length_c   1.000
_cell.angle_alpha   90.00
_cell.angle_beta   90.00
_cell.angle_gamma   90.00
#
_symmetry.space_group_name_H-M   'P 1'
#
loop_
_entity.id
_entity.type
_entity.pdbx_description
1 polymer ?
#
loop_
_entity_poly.entity_id
_entity_poly.type
_entity_poly.pdbx_seq_one_letter_code
_entity_poly.pdbx_strand_id
1 'polypeptide(L)'
;MTAVICGSLAYDTIMVFQDQFKNHILPDQVHILNVSFLVPRMRREFGGCAGNIAYNLKLLGGDPLPVATVGQDFAPYRAHLEKCEIGRAHV
;
A
#
# COMPACT_ATOMS: atom_id res chain seq x y z
N MET A 1 26.06 -3.61 5.78
CA MET A 1 25.38 -4.85 6.21
C MET A 1 23.98 -4.89 5.61
N THR A 2 23.67 -5.98 4.94
CA THR A 2 22.35 -6.14 4.32
C THR A 2 21.39 -6.74 5.33
N ALA A 3 20.22 -6.13 5.45
CA ALA A 3 19.12 -6.66 6.28
C ALA A 3 18.07 -7.29 5.37
N VAL A 4 17.81 -8.58 5.58
CA VAL A 4 16.76 -9.32 4.84
C VAL A 4 15.45 -9.12 5.59
N ILE A 5 14.42 -8.63 4.86
CA ILE A 5 13.11 -8.34 5.43
C ILE A 5 12.07 -9.19 4.71
N CYS A 6 11.53 -10.17 5.42
CA CYS A 6 10.49 -11.05 4.89
C CYS A 6 9.13 -10.53 5.32
N GLY A 7 8.24 -10.32 4.38
CA GLY A 7 6.90 -9.82 4.66
C GLY A 7 6.15 -9.48 3.39
N SER A 8 5.08 -8.73 3.52
CA SER A 8 4.23 -8.38 2.39
C SER A 8 4.74 -7.14 1.66
N LEU A 9 4.51 -7.13 0.36
CA LEU A 9 4.51 -5.94 -0.49
C LEU A 9 3.09 -5.78 -1.01
N ALA A 10 2.49 -4.63 -0.83
CA ALA A 10 1.10 -4.42 -1.15
C ALA A 10 0.86 -2.98 -1.61
N TYR A 11 -0.26 -2.78 -2.27
CA TYR A 11 -0.74 -1.44 -2.56
C TYR A 11 -1.80 -1.05 -1.54
N ASP A 12 -1.69 0.15 -1.01
CA ASP A 12 -2.70 0.74 -0.16
C ASP A 12 -3.52 1.71 -1.01
N THR A 13 -4.79 1.41 -1.21
CA THR A 13 -5.70 2.30 -1.91
C THR A 13 -6.40 3.19 -0.89
N ILE A 14 -6.14 4.48 -0.97
CA ILE A 14 -6.66 5.46 -0.03
C ILE A 14 -7.73 6.28 -0.71
N MET A 15 -8.94 6.20 -0.19
CA MET A 15 -10.08 6.97 -0.67
C MET A 15 -10.25 8.19 0.19
N VAL A 16 -10.13 9.36 -0.43
CA VAL A 16 -10.28 10.63 0.28
C VAL A 16 -11.73 11.04 0.24
N PHE A 17 -12.31 11.23 1.41
CA PHE A 17 -13.71 11.53 1.59
C PHE A 17 -13.83 12.81 2.39
N GLN A 18 -14.49 13.82 1.81
CA GLN A 18 -14.51 15.17 2.36
C GLN A 18 -15.70 15.43 3.26
N ASP A 19 -16.52 14.41 3.52
CA ASP A 19 -17.72 14.52 4.35
C ASP A 19 -17.76 13.37 5.35
N GLN A 20 -18.72 13.42 6.26
CA GLN A 20 -18.90 12.35 7.22
C GLN A 20 -19.56 11.14 6.55
N PHE A 21 -19.08 9.97 6.87
CA PHE A 21 -19.60 8.72 6.32
C PHE A 21 -21.12 8.59 6.52
N LYS A 22 -21.62 8.99 7.68
CA LYS A 22 -23.06 8.91 8.00
C LYS A 22 -23.95 9.70 7.04
N ASN A 23 -23.41 10.75 6.39
CA ASN A 23 -24.19 11.58 5.46
C ASN A 23 -24.41 10.88 4.12
N HIS A 24 -23.75 9.76 3.89
CA HIS A 24 -23.81 9.01 2.64
C HIS A 24 -24.48 7.65 2.80
N ILE A 25 -24.95 7.35 4.02
CA ILE A 25 -25.77 6.17 4.29
C ILE A 25 -27.23 6.59 4.11
N LEU A 26 -27.95 5.92 3.21
CA LEU A 26 -29.37 6.18 3.00
C LEU A 26 -30.14 5.69 4.24
N PRO A 27 -30.87 6.58 4.95
CA PRO A 27 -31.54 6.20 6.19
C PRO A 27 -32.53 5.03 6.06
N ASP A 28 -33.22 4.97 4.92
CA ASP A 28 -34.21 3.90 4.67
C ASP A 28 -33.53 2.56 4.38
N GLN A 29 -32.23 2.55 4.17
CA GLN A 29 -31.46 1.36 3.79
C GLN A 29 -30.30 1.07 4.72
N VAL A 30 -30.35 1.60 5.93
CA VAL A 30 -29.28 1.40 6.92
C VAL A 30 -29.05 -0.09 7.24
N HIS A 31 -30.10 -0.90 7.13
CA HIS A 31 -30.01 -2.35 7.37
C HIS A 31 -29.34 -3.08 6.20
N ILE A 32 -29.16 -2.45 5.04
CA ILE A 32 -28.43 -3.00 3.91
C ILE A 32 -26.97 -2.58 4.09
N LEU A 33 -26.10 -3.53 4.39
CA LEU A 33 -24.70 -3.25 4.72
C LEU A 33 -23.85 -2.82 3.52
N ASN A 34 -24.42 -2.76 2.33
CA ASN A 34 -23.74 -2.29 1.15
C ASN A 34 -23.82 -0.76 1.09
N VAL A 35 -22.73 -0.13 1.46
CA VAL A 35 -22.63 1.32 1.37
C VAL A 35 -21.88 1.69 0.10
N SER A 36 -22.53 2.51 -0.72
CA SER A 36 -21.93 3.03 -1.95
C SER A 36 -21.93 4.55 -1.89
N PHE A 37 -20.77 5.15 -2.15
CA PHE A 37 -20.66 6.61 -2.16
C PHE A 37 -19.64 7.03 -3.20
N LEU A 38 -19.80 8.28 -3.68
CA LEU A 38 -18.87 8.86 -4.63
C LEU A 38 -17.59 9.29 -3.90
N VAL A 39 -16.47 8.77 -4.34
CA VAL A 39 -15.17 9.15 -3.82
C VAL A 39 -14.52 10.11 -4.81
N PRO A 40 -14.41 11.40 -4.48
CA PRO A 40 -13.85 12.39 -5.40
C PRO A 40 -12.33 12.22 -5.60
N ARG A 41 -11.68 11.55 -4.66
CA ARG A 41 -10.23 11.31 -4.71
C ARG A 41 -9.90 9.90 -4.30
N MET A 42 -9.01 9.30 -5.06
CA MET A 42 -8.45 8.00 -4.73
C MET A 42 -6.97 8.00 -5.09
N ARG A 43 -6.14 7.52 -4.21
CA ARG A 43 -4.72 7.38 -4.49
C ARG A 43 -4.24 6.00 -4.09
N ARG A 44 -3.17 5.59 -4.72
CA ARG A 44 -2.52 4.31 -4.49
C ARG A 44 -1.13 4.56 -3.93
N GLU A 45 -0.84 3.94 -2.81
CA GLU A 45 0.45 4.05 -2.15
C GLU A 45 1.13 2.70 -2.10
N PHE A 46 2.44 2.70 -2.05
CA PHE A 46 3.22 1.49 -1.90
C PHE A 46 3.29 1.14 -0.41
N GLY A 47 2.83 -0.06 -0.05
CA GLY A 47 2.71 -0.48 1.33
C GLY A 47 3.10 -1.92 1.55
N GLY A 48 2.51 -2.52 2.58
CA GLY A 48 2.86 -3.83 3.08
C GLY A 48 3.97 -3.75 4.11
N CYS A 49 4.05 -4.75 5.00
CA CYS A 49 5.00 -4.70 6.11
C CYS A 49 6.45 -4.64 5.63
N ALA A 50 6.83 -5.51 4.69
CA ALA A 50 8.20 -5.53 4.19
C ALA A 50 8.53 -4.26 3.42
N GLY A 51 7.60 -3.75 2.62
CA GLY A 51 7.80 -2.53 1.87
C GLY A 51 8.02 -1.32 2.77
N ASN A 52 7.20 -1.17 3.79
CA ASN A 52 7.29 -0.05 4.73
C ASN A 52 8.58 -0.11 5.55
N ILE A 53 8.96 -1.29 6.03
CA ILE A 53 10.19 -1.45 6.79
C ILE A 53 11.41 -1.17 5.91
N ALA A 54 11.43 -1.70 4.70
CA ALA A 54 12.54 -1.50 3.76
C ALA A 54 12.70 -0.02 3.41
N TYR A 55 11.60 0.67 3.12
CA TYR A 55 11.64 2.09 2.78
C TYR A 55 12.21 2.91 3.94
N ASN A 56 11.71 2.69 5.15
CA ASN A 56 12.19 3.43 6.33
C ASN A 56 13.64 3.11 6.66
N LEU A 57 14.05 1.85 6.53
CA LEU A 57 15.44 1.47 6.77
C LEU A 57 16.37 2.14 5.76
N LYS A 58 15.95 2.23 4.48
CA LYS A 58 16.73 2.92 3.46
C LYS A 58 16.88 4.40 3.77
N LEU A 59 15.82 5.06 4.24
CA LEU A 59 15.87 6.46 4.66
C LEU A 59 16.88 6.68 5.81
N LEU A 60 17.04 5.68 6.66
CA LEU A 60 17.98 5.73 7.79
C LEU A 60 19.42 5.35 7.38
N GLY A 61 19.66 5.13 6.11
CA GLY A 61 20.99 4.78 5.62
C GLY A 61 21.31 3.29 5.64
N GLY A 62 20.30 2.42 5.90
CA GLY A 62 20.50 0.98 5.89
C GLY A 62 20.47 0.39 4.49
N ASP A 63 20.66 -0.91 4.42
CA ASP A 63 20.66 -1.67 3.17
C ASP A 63 19.63 -2.79 3.25
N PRO A 64 18.35 -2.49 2.98
CA PRO A 64 17.30 -3.49 3.06
C PRO A 64 17.22 -4.36 1.81
N LEU A 65 16.91 -5.64 2.02
CA LEU A 65 16.58 -6.58 0.97
C LEU A 65 15.22 -7.20 1.28
N PRO A 66 14.12 -6.67 0.74
CA PRO A 66 12.81 -7.26 0.98
C PRO A 66 12.63 -8.56 0.20
N VAL A 67 12.03 -9.53 0.85
CA VAL A 67 11.70 -10.83 0.27
C VAL A 67 10.21 -11.04 0.41
N ALA A 68 9.51 -11.21 -0.72
CA ALA A 68 8.06 -11.35 -0.73
C ALA A 68 7.60 -12.10 -1.98
N THR A 69 6.38 -12.63 -1.91
CA THR A 69 5.67 -13.12 -3.10
C THR A 69 4.88 -11.96 -3.70
N VAL A 70 4.82 -11.90 -5.03
CA VAL A 70 4.16 -10.80 -5.72
C VAL A 70 3.27 -11.32 -6.84
N GLY A 71 2.27 -10.53 -7.21
CA GLY A 71 1.35 -10.84 -8.30
C GLY A 71 1.77 -10.18 -9.60
N GLN A 72 0.88 -10.28 -10.60
CA GLN A 72 1.13 -9.75 -11.94
C GLN A 72 1.18 -8.21 -11.98
N ASP A 73 0.59 -7.56 -10.99
CA ASP A 73 0.52 -6.11 -10.90
C ASP A 73 1.73 -5.48 -10.18
N PHE A 74 2.82 -6.24 -10.03
CA PHE A 74 3.99 -5.80 -9.28
C PHE A 74 4.82 -4.72 -10.00
N ALA A 75 4.73 -4.60 -11.31
CA ALA A 75 5.65 -3.76 -12.08
C ALA A 75 5.79 -2.32 -11.57
N PRO A 76 4.69 -1.59 -11.21
CA PRO A 76 4.84 -0.24 -10.62
C PRO A 76 5.59 -0.25 -9.30
N TYR A 77 5.39 -1.26 -8.48
CA TYR A 77 6.08 -1.39 -7.20
C TYR A 77 7.57 -1.66 -7.42
N ARG A 78 7.90 -2.52 -8.39
CA ARG A 78 9.29 -2.77 -8.79
C ARG A 78 9.99 -1.48 -9.17
N ALA A 79 9.35 -0.65 -9.99
CA ALA A 79 9.91 0.63 -10.42
C ALA A 79 10.14 1.55 -9.21
N HIS A 80 9.22 1.56 -8.24
CA HIS A 80 9.37 2.32 -7.01
C HIS A 80 10.59 1.86 -6.20
N LEU A 81 10.78 0.55 -6.03
CA LEU A 81 11.92 0.01 -5.30
C LEU A 81 13.25 0.36 -6.00
N GLU A 82 13.29 0.27 -7.32
CA GLU A 82 14.47 0.62 -8.09
C GLU A 82 14.79 2.11 -7.94
N LYS A 83 13.78 2.98 -7.97
CA LYS A 83 13.95 4.41 -7.76
C LYS A 83 14.51 4.71 -6.37
N CYS A 84 14.13 3.94 -5.36
CA CYS A 84 14.64 4.09 -4.00
C CYS A 84 15.98 3.40 -3.78
N GLU A 85 16.53 2.75 -4.80
CA GLU A 85 17.78 1.98 -4.72
C GLU A 85 17.71 0.87 -3.68
N ILE A 86 16.55 0.25 -3.54
CA ILE A 86 16.31 -0.87 -2.62
C ILE A 86 16.50 -2.17 -3.41
N GLY A 87 17.39 -3.04 -2.92
CA GLY A 87 17.50 -4.40 -3.44
C GLY A 87 16.20 -5.18 -3.21
N ARG A 88 15.99 -6.23 -3.98
CA ARG A 88 14.77 -7.03 -3.84
C ARG A 88 15.01 -8.50 -4.16
N ALA A 89 14.24 -9.35 -3.48
CA ALA A 89 14.04 -10.74 -3.87
C ALA A 89 12.54 -11.01 -3.80
N HIS A 90 11.97 -11.58 -4.86
CA HIS A 90 10.55 -11.87 -4.93
C HIS A 90 10.28 -13.14 -5.74
N VAL A 91 9.13 -13.73 -5.50
CA VAL A 91 8.69 -14.93 -6.21
C VAL A 91 7.35 -14.69 -6.88
#